data_27a8c0b4df301d9750167b60c68c9751
#
_entry.id   27a8c0b4df301d9750167b60c68c9751
#
_cell.length_a   1.000
_cell.length_b   1.000
_cell.length_c   1.000
_cell.angle_alpha   90.00
_cell.angle_beta   90.00
_cell.angle_gamma   90.00
#
_symmetry.space_group_name_H-M   'P 1'
#
loop_
_entity.id
_entity.type
_entity.pdbx_description
1 polymer ?
#
loop_
_entity_poly.entity_id
_entity_poly.type
_entity_poly.pdbx_seq_one_letter_code
_entity_poly.pdbx_strand_id
1 'polypeptide(L)'
;MKEFILKAECGTVKGFRKEGAEDVLEFRGIPYALPPVGELRWKPPVPMEKWEGIKDCTKYGPIPMQYLDGAYVEPYQSDFYYDGVPSMGEDCLYLNITVSEKTLQGASKKPVFVWFHGGGLSTCYTFEPEADGEAFAKKGIVMVSVEQRLGIFGYFALPQLTKEQGHSGNYGLMDQIAALSWIEKNISAFGGDPGQ
;
A
#
# COMPACT_ATOMS: atom_id res chain seq x y z
N MET A 1 -15.21 3.27 -15.64
CA MET A 1 -13.95 2.46 -15.54
C MET A 1 -14.19 1.06 -16.05
N LYS A 2 -13.30 0.51 -16.90
CA LYS A 2 -13.36 -0.91 -17.31
C LYS A 2 -12.68 -1.74 -16.23
N GLU A 3 -13.43 -2.65 -15.63
CA GLU A 3 -12.94 -3.55 -14.58
C GLU A 3 -11.97 -4.60 -15.13
N PHE A 4 -11.05 -5.05 -14.28
CA PHE A 4 -10.09 -6.11 -14.56
C PHE A 4 -10.01 -7.07 -13.37
N ILE A 5 -10.19 -8.37 -13.63
CA ILE A 5 -10.16 -9.40 -12.59
C ILE A 5 -8.84 -10.17 -12.70
N LEU A 6 -8.14 -10.30 -11.59
CA LEU A 6 -6.88 -11.02 -11.49
C LEU A 6 -6.90 -11.99 -10.33
N LYS A 7 -6.43 -13.22 -10.56
CA LYS A 7 -6.24 -14.22 -9.52
C LYS A 7 -4.78 -14.23 -9.07
N ALA A 8 -4.55 -14.01 -7.80
CA ALA A 8 -3.25 -14.08 -7.13
C ALA A 8 -3.25 -15.12 -6.01
N GLU A 9 -2.12 -15.36 -5.35
CA GLU A 9 -2.05 -16.28 -4.21
C GLU A 9 -2.89 -15.81 -3.03
N CYS A 10 -2.91 -14.50 -2.79
CA CYS A 10 -3.72 -13.88 -1.74
C CYS A 10 -5.24 -13.96 -1.98
N GLY A 11 -5.68 -14.32 -3.18
CA GLY A 11 -7.08 -14.39 -3.59
C GLY A 11 -7.33 -13.68 -4.91
N THR A 12 -8.60 -13.52 -5.28
CA THR A 12 -8.96 -12.80 -6.50
C THR A 12 -9.19 -11.33 -6.20
N VAL A 13 -8.62 -10.45 -7.02
CA VAL A 13 -8.75 -8.99 -6.91
C VAL A 13 -9.41 -8.41 -8.15
N LYS A 14 -10.21 -7.38 -7.95
CA LYS A 14 -10.79 -6.57 -9.01
C LYS A 14 -10.09 -5.21 -9.02
N GLY A 15 -9.34 -4.94 -10.09
CA GLY A 15 -8.76 -3.64 -10.40
C GLY A 15 -9.49 -2.98 -11.57
N PHE A 16 -8.89 -1.96 -12.15
CA PHE A 16 -9.48 -1.21 -13.26
C PHE A 16 -8.41 -0.66 -14.20
N ARG A 17 -8.85 -0.25 -15.41
CA ARG A 17 -8.03 0.51 -16.35
C ARG A 17 -8.03 1.98 -15.96
N LYS A 18 -6.83 2.55 -15.86
CA LYS A 18 -6.66 3.98 -15.54
C LYS A 18 -7.28 4.85 -16.66
N GLU A 19 -8.08 5.82 -16.27
CA GLU A 19 -8.65 6.79 -17.21
C GLU A 19 -7.55 7.65 -17.83
N GLY A 20 -7.59 7.83 -19.15
CA GLY A 20 -6.53 8.53 -19.87
C GLY A 20 -5.25 7.74 -20.14
N ALA A 21 -5.14 6.51 -19.60
CA ALA A 21 -4.02 5.59 -19.83
C ALA A 21 -4.55 4.14 -19.94
N GLU A 22 -5.28 3.85 -21.00
CA GLU A 22 -6.05 2.60 -21.19
C GLU A 22 -5.22 1.31 -21.16
N ASP A 23 -3.92 1.40 -21.34
CA ASP A 23 -2.95 0.30 -21.23
C ASP A 23 -2.42 0.09 -19.79
N VAL A 24 -2.78 0.97 -18.85
CA VAL A 24 -2.37 0.90 -17.45
C VAL A 24 -3.50 0.37 -16.58
N LEU A 25 -3.18 -0.61 -15.76
CA LEU A 25 -4.06 -1.23 -14.78
C LEU A 25 -3.65 -0.81 -13.39
N GLU A 26 -4.64 -0.50 -12.57
CA GLU A 26 -4.45 -0.18 -11.16
C GLU A 26 -5.27 -1.13 -10.27
N PHE A 27 -4.63 -1.55 -9.18
CA PHE A 27 -5.21 -2.31 -8.08
C PHE A 27 -4.93 -1.53 -6.80
N ARG A 28 -5.94 -0.94 -6.22
CA ARG A 28 -5.85 -0.03 -5.07
C ARG A 28 -6.39 -0.70 -3.80
N GLY A 29 -5.77 -0.44 -2.66
CA GLY A 29 -6.27 -0.91 -1.37
C GLY A 29 -6.23 -2.44 -1.21
N ILE A 30 -5.16 -3.09 -1.67
CA ILE A 30 -4.95 -4.52 -1.42
C ILE A 30 -4.41 -4.68 0.00
N PRO A 31 -5.10 -5.39 0.92
CA PRO A 31 -4.58 -5.59 2.27
C PRO A 31 -3.43 -6.60 2.26
N TYR A 32 -2.33 -6.26 2.89
CA TYR A 32 -1.19 -7.17 3.05
C TYR A 32 -1.08 -7.76 4.46
N ALA A 33 -1.79 -7.19 5.43
CA ALA A 33 -1.87 -7.65 6.80
C ALA A 33 -3.29 -7.41 7.37
N LEU A 34 -3.61 -8.05 8.49
CA LEU A 34 -4.84 -7.79 9.22
C LEU A 34 -4.86 -6.36 9.77
N PRO A 35 -6.03 -5.72 9.89
CA PRO A 35 -6.16 -4.41 10.49
C PRO A 35 -5.51 -4.34 11.87
N PRO A 36 -4.56 -3.42 12.13
CA PRO A 36 -3.86 -3.31 13.41
C PRO A 36 -4.70 -2.53 14.44
N VAL A 37 -5.92 -2.99 14.68
CA VAL A 37 -6.91 -2.35 15.55
C VAL A 37 -7.16 -3.16 16.82
N GLY A 38 -7.70 -2.54 17.87
CA GLY A 38 -8.05 -3.23 19.11
C GLY A 38 -6.86 -3.98 19.70
N GLU A 39 -6.98 -5.28 19.86
CA GLU A 39 -5.93 -6.15 20.42
C GLU A 39 -4.66 -6.24 19.54
N LEU A 40 -4.76 -5.87 18.26
CA LEU A 40 -3.61 -5.84 17.34
C LEU A 40 -2.92 -4.47 17.29
N ARG A 41 -3.46 -3.45 17.97
CA ARG A 41 -2.78 -2.15 18.09
C ARG A 41 -1.47 -2.32 18.84
N TRP A 42 -0.40 -1.72 18.31
CA TRP A 42 0.97 -1.86 18.83
C TRP A 42 1.45 -3.32 18.95
N LYS A 43 1.01 -4.15 18.02
CA LYS A 43 1.54 -5.50 17.81
C LYS A 43 2.25 -5.56 16.45
N PRO A 44 3.15 -6.54 16.26
CA PRO A 44 3.65 -6.86 14.92
C PRO A 44 2.50 -7.10 13.95
N PRO A 45 2.64 -6.73 12.67
CA PRO A 45 1.60 -6.99 11.69
C PRO A 45 1.35 -8.48 11.54
N VAL A 46 0.08 -8.86 11.51
CA VAL A 46 -0.36 -10.23 11.27
C VAL A 46 -0.65 -10.37 9.79
N PRO A 47 0.01 -11.30 9.06
CA PRO A 47 -0.21 -11.49 7.64
C PRO A 47 -1.69 -11.72 7.31
N MET A 48 -2.17 -11.14 6.19
CA MET A 48 -3.50 -11.43 5.68
C MET A 48 -3.55 -12.85 5.14
N GLU A 49 -4.55 -13.61 5.56
CA GLU A 49 -4.85 -14.90 4.97
C GLU A 49 -5.47 -14.74 3.58
N LYS A 50 -5.43 -15.84 2.81
CA LYS A 50 -6.11 -15.88 1.53
C LYS A 50 -7.61 -15.70 1.71
N TRP A 51 -8.19 -14.75 0.97
CA TRP A 51 -9.64 -14.53 0.98
C TRP A 51 -10.37 -15.33 -0.11
N GLU A 52 -11.62 -15.62 0.17
CA GLU A 52 -12.55 -16.18 -0.80
C GLU A 52 -13.29 -15.06 -1.57
N GLY A 53 -13.75 -15.39 -2.79
CA GLY A 53 -14.45 -14.43 -3.65
C GLY A 53 -13.55 -13.39 -4.28
N ILE A 54 -14.14 -12.29 -4.72
CA ILE A 54 -13.46 -11.19 -5.41
C ILE A 54 -13.41 -9.98 -4.47
N LYS A 55 -12.19 -9.56 -4.14
CA LYS A 55 -11.96 -8.32 -3.39
C LYS A 55 -11.96 -7.14 -4.36
N ASP A 56 -12.79 -6.13 -4.06
CA ASP A 56 -12.81 -4.88 -4.82
C ASP A 56 -11.59 -4.03 -4.46
N CYS A 57 -10.67 -3.91 -5.41
CA CYS A 57 -9.45 -3.12 -5.31
C CYS A 57 -9.48 -1.95 -6.31
N THR A 58 -10.61 -1.27 -6.41
CA THR A 58 -10.80 -0.08 -7.26
C THR A 58 -10.66 1.24 -6.50
N LYS A 59 -10.55 1.18 -5.17
CA LYS A 59 -10.43 2.35 -4.28
C LYS A 59 -9.27 2.19 -3.34
N TYR A 60 -8.63 3.30 -2.99
CA TYR A 60 -7.61 3.33 -1.94
C TYR A 60 -8.21 2.94 -0.59
N GLY A 61 -7.42 2.28 0.23
CA GLY A 61 -7.72 2.10 1.66
C GLY A 61 -7.60 3.42 2.43
N PRO A 62 -8.02 3.43 3.71
CA PRO A 62 -7.74 4.57 4.58
C PRO A 62 -6.24 4.82 4.71
N ILE A 63 -5.85 6.09 4.77
CA ILE A 63 -4.47 6.46 5.08
C ILE A 63 -4.20 6.23 6.58
N PRO A 64 -2.94 6.06 6.98
CA PRO A 64 -2.55 5.93 8.38
C PRO A 64 -3.00 7.13 9.21
N MET A 65 -3.36 6.88 10.47
CA MET A 65 -3.64 7.94 11.44
C MET A 65 -2.44 8.87 11.55
N GLN A 66 -2.67 10.15 11.23
CA GLN A 66 -1.65 11.18 11.20
C GLN A 66 -2.27 12.55 11.50
N TYR A 67 -1.44 13.52 11.86
CA TYR A 67 -1.89 14.87 12.09
C TYR A 67 -1.79 15.66 10.77
N LEU A 68 -2.93 16.10 10.26
CA LEU A 68 -3.05 16.85 9.00
C LEU A 68 -3.59 18.26 9.21
N ASP A 69 -3.45 18.80 10.41
CA ASP A 69 -3.94 20.13 10.71
C ASP A 69 -2.90 21.20 10.36
N GLY A 70 -3.38 22.30 9.79
CA GLY A 70 -2.78 23.64 9.73
C GLY A 70 -1.29 23.80 9.42
N ALA A 71 -0.50 22.77 9.59
CA ALA A 71 0.91 22.74 9.22
C ALA A 71 1.11 22.64 7.69
N TYR A 72 0.11 22.17 6.99
CA TYR A 72 0.06 22.12 5.54
C TYR A 72 -0.61 23.37 4.99
N VAL A 73 0.05 24.51 5.24
CA VAL A 73 -0.38 25.78 4.70
C VAL A 73 -0.13 25.79 3.20
N GLU A 74 -1.05 26.37 2.44
CA GLU A 74 -0.81 26.70 1.04
C GLU A 74 0.63 27.22 0.80
N PRO A 75 1.34 26.77 -0.24
CA PRO A 75 0.83 26.01 -1.41
C PRO A 75 0.91 24.47 -1.27
N TYR A 76 1.48 23.93 -0.21
CA TYR A 76 1.71 22.49 -0.07
C TYR A 76 0.41 21.68 -0.11
N GLN A 77 -0.62 22.19 0.55
CA GLN A 77 -1.91 21.50 0.61
C GLN A 77 -2.60 21.44 -0.75
N SER A 78 -2.54 22.50 -1.56
CA SER A 78 -3.12 22.53 -2.89
C SER A 78 -2.34 21.65 -3.89
N ASP A 79 -1.04 21.50 -3.68
CA ASP A 79 -0.19 20.73 -4.58
C ASP A 79 -0.26 19.21 -4.31
N PHE A 80 -0.53 18.80 -3.08
CA PHE A 80 -0.50 17.39 -2.68
C PHE A 80 -1.86 16.79 -2.31
N TYR A 81 -2.89 17.61 -2.00
CA TYR A 81 -4.20 17.15 -1.52
C TYR A 81 -5.33 17.67 -2.43
N TYR A 82 -5.34 17.28 -3.70
CA TYR A 82 -6.27 17.81 -4.70
C TYR A 82 -7.75 17.67 -4.35
N ASP A 83 -8.14 16.53 -3.77
CA ASP A 83 -9.54 16.17 -3.52
C ASP A 83 -9.92 16.23 -2.04
N GLY A 84 -9.17 16.97 -1.23
CA GLY A 84 -9.37 17.04 0.21
C GLY A 84 -8.63 15.94 0.97
N VAL A 85 -8.80 15.95 2.31
CA VAL A 85 -8.13 14.98 3.18
C VAL A 85 -8.73 13.59 2.99
N PRO A 86 -7.92 12.56 2.68
CA PRO A 86 -8.42 11.19 2.57
C PRO A 86 -8.99 10.68 3.90
N SER A 87 -9.80 9.63 3.84
CA SER A 87 -10.23 8.94 5.06
C SER A 87 -9.03 8.36 5.80
N MET A 88 -8.93 8.62 7.09
CA MET A 88 -7.87 8.11 7.97
C MET A 88 -8.38 7.02 8.89
N GLY A 89 -7.52 6.06 9.23
CA GLY A 89 -7.86 5.01 10.17
C GLY A 89 -6.65 4.22 10.64
N GLU A 90 -6.85 3.45 11.70
CA GLU A 90 -5.84 2.46 12.12
C GLU A 90 -5.82 1.26 11.16
N ASP A 91 -6.95 0.94 10.50
CA ASP A 91 -7.03 -0.03 9.42
C ASP A 91 -6.41 0.56 8.15
N CYS A 92 -5.07 0.53 8.05
CA CYS A 92 -4.30 1.21 7.04
C CYS A 92 -3.24 0.31 6.35
N LEU A 93 -3.17 -0.97 6.65
CA LEU A 93 -2.13 -1.85 6.11
C LEU A 93 -2.48 -2.35 4.70
N TYR A 94 -2.44 -1.42 3.75
CA TYR A 94 -2.79 -1.62 2.35
C TYR A 94 -1.61 -1.28 1.44
N LEU A 95 -1.62 -1.86 0.24
CA LEU A 95 -0.73 -1.49 -0.84
C LEU A 95 -1.52 -1.30 -2.14
N ASN A 96 -0.89 -0.60 -3.08
CA ASN A 96 -1.47 -0.38 -4.41
C ASN A 96 -0.48 -0.85 -5.46
N ILE A 97 -0.98 -1.38 -6.57
CA ILE A 97 -0.16 -1.88 -7.68
C ILE A 97 -0.58 -1.19 -8.96
N THR A 98 0.40 -0.63 -9.68
CA THR A 98 0.23 -0.07 -11.01
C THR A 98 1.09 -0.83 -11.99
N VAL A 99 0.49 -1.34 -13.07
CA VAL A 99 1.16 -2.18 -14.06
C VAL A 99 0.56 -1.97 -15.44
N SER A 100 1.35 -2.10 -16.52
CA SER A 100 0.79 -2.11 -17.87
C SER A 100 0.17 -3.48 -18.19
N GLU A 101 -0.91 -3.47 -18.97
CA GLU A 101 -1.54 -4.72 -19.44
C GLU A 101 -0.55 -5.61 -20.20
N LYS A 102 0.32 -4.99 -20.99
CA LYS A 102 1.40 -5.70 -21.71
C LYS A 102 2.36 -6.43 -20.74
N THR A 103 2.70 -5.80 -19.62
CA THR A 103 3.54 -6.43 -18.58
C THR A 103 2.80 -7.59 -17.92
N LEU A 104 1.54 -7.38 -17.56
CA LEU A 104 0.72 -8.40 -16.90
C LEU A 104 0.53 -9.65 -17.75
N GLN A 105 0.30 -9.48 -19.06
CA GLN A 105 0.08 -10.58 -20.02
C GLN A 105 1.39 -11.13 -20.61
N GLY A 106 2.51 -10.50 -20.35
CA GLY A 106 3.82 -10.87 -20.90
C GLY A 106 4.35 -12.18 -20.34
N ALA A 107 5.10 -12.92 -21.19
CA ALA A 107 5.74 -14.17 -20.78
C ALA A 107 6.90 -13.99 -19.79
N SER A 108 7.57 -12.82 -19.82
CA SER A 108 8.68 -12.50 -18.91
C SER A 108 8.24 -11.55 -17.81
N LYS A 109 8.59 -11.88 -16.58
CA LYS A 109 8.38 -11.00 -15.42
C LYS A 109 9.26 -9.76 -15.52
N LYS A 110 8.85 -8.70 -14.86
CA LYS A 110 9.45 -7.37 -14.96
C LYS A 110 9.93 -6.87 -13.60
N PRO A 111 10.92 -5.97 -13.56
CA PRO A 111 11.36 -5.35 -12.32
C PRO A 111 10.20 -4.75 -11.53
N VAL A 112 10.33 -4.79 -10.21
CA VAL A 112 9.35 -4.25 -9.26
C VAL A 112 9.97 -3.05 -8.55
N PHE A 113 9.30 -1.91 -8.63
CA PHE A 113 9.65 -0.72 -7.86
C PHE A 113 8.70 -0.60 -6.67
N VAL A 114 9.24 -0.74 -5.46
CA VAL A 114 8.46 -0.61 -4.22
C VAL A 114 8.70 0.78 -3.64
N TRP A 115 7.61 1.54 -3.47
CA TRP A 115 7.61 2.87 -2.92
C TRP A 115 7.10 2.86 -1.48
N PHE A 116 7.93 3.30 -0.55
CA PHE A 116 7.53 3.66 0.80
C PHE A 116 7.56 5.19 0.90
N HIS A 117 6.41 5.79 1.18
CA HIS A 117 6.27 7.24 1.21
C HIS A 117 7.13 7.90 2.29
N GLY A 118 7.43 9.19 2.11
CA GLY A 118 8.19 10.01 3.05
C GLY A 118 7.39 10.44 4.28
N GLY A 119 7.61 11.69 4.74
CA GLY A 119 6.84 12.31 5.82
C GLY A 119 7.39 12.12 7.23
N GLY A 120 8.69 11.75 7.35
CA GLY A 120 9.37 11.68 8.66
C GLY A 120 8.75 10.67 9.62
N LEU A 121 8.17 9.58 9.13
CA LEU A 121 7.46 8.53 9.88
C LEU A 121 6.20 9.04 10.61
N SER A 122 5.72 10.22 10.28
CA SER A 122 4.62 10.89 10.96
C SER A 122 3.45 11.26 10.05
N THR A 123 3.72 11.49 8.76
CA THR A 123 2.74 11.98 7.78
C THR A 123 2.93 11.33 6.41
N CYS A 124 2.14 11.75 5.42
CA CYS A 124 2.09 11.28 4.05
C CYS A 124 1.37 9.95 3.84
N TYR A 125 1.18 9.59 2.58
CA TYR A 125 0.46 8.39 2.17
C TYR A 125 0.78 7.99 0.72
N THR A 126 0.25 6.86 0.24
CA THR A 126 0.70 6.19 -0.98
C THR A 126 0.10 6.71 -2.28
N PHE A 127 -0.86 7.61 -2.25
CA PHE A 127 -1.49 8.15 -3.46
C PHE A 127 -1.35 9.68 -3.60
N GLU A 128 -0.30 10.21 -2.97
CA GLU A 128 0.22 11.54 -3.34
C GLU A 128 0.71 11.54 -4.80
N PRO A 129 0.69 12.67 -5.50
CA PRO A 129 1.02 12.75 -6.92
C PRO A 129 2.36 12.12 -7.32
N GLU A 130 3.36 12.20 -6.46
CA GLU A 130 4.67 11.60 -6.70
C GLU A 130 4.66 10.06 -6.68
N ALA A 131 3.64 9.46 -6.10
CA ALA A 131 3.43 8.02 -6.08
C ALA A 131 2.65 7.49 -7.29
N ASP A 132 2.34 8.33 -8.30
CA ASP A 132 1.67 7.89 -9.52
C ASP A 132 2.57 6.94 -10.32
N GLY A 133 2.16 5.67 -10.39
CA GLY A 133 2.90 4.61 -11.05
C GLY A 133 2.80 4.56 -12.57
N GLU A 134 2.04 5.45 -13.21
CA GLU A 134 1.78 5.39 -14.66
C GLU A 134 3.05 5.41 -15.51
N ALA A 135 3.98 6.31 -15.20
CA ALA A 135 5.23 6.44 -15.94
C ALA A 135 6.11 5.19 -15.81
N PHE A 136 6.10 4.54 -14.66
CA PHE A 136 6.80 3.27 -14.41
C PHE A 136 6.14 2.13 -15.20
N ALA A 137 4.81 2.01 -15.13
CA ALA A 137 4.05 0.99 -15.83
C ALA A 137 4.26 1.05 -17.34
N LYS A 138 4.25 2.25 -17.93
CA LYS A 138 4.52 2.48 -19.37
C LYS A 138 5.94 2.07 -19.78
N LYS A 139 6.90 2.08 -18.86
CA LYS A 139 8.27 1.59 -19.07
C LYS A 139 8.43 0.09 -18.78
N GLY A 140 7.35 -0.61 -18.44
CA GLY A 140 7.35 -2.04 -18.15
C GLY A 140 7.85 -2.38 -16.75
N ILE A 141 7.76 -1.47 -15.80
CA ILE A 141 8.09 -1.67 -14.38
C ILE A 141 6.77 -1.84 -13.62
N VAL A 142 6.68 -2.82 -12.74
CA VAL A 142 5.55 -2.95 -11.81
C VAL A 142 5.81 -2.03 -10.63
N MET A 143 4.95 -1.03 -10.40
CA MET A 143 5.06 -0.15 -9.24
C MET A 143 4.14 -0.61 -8.13
N VAL A 144 4.66 -0.67 -6.90
CA VAL A 144 3.92 -0.97 -5.68
C VAL A 144 4.14 0.15 -4.68
N SER A 145 3.07 0.82 -4.27
CA SER A 145 3.11 1.80 -3.18
C SER A 145 2.49 1.22 -1.90
N VAL A 146 3.14 1.40 -0.76
CA VAL A 146 2.83 0.70 0.49
C VAL A 146 2.50 1.69 1.60
N GLU A 147 1.31 1.57 2.19
CA GLU A 147 0.95 2.21 3.45
C GLU A 147 1.57 1.48 4.63
N GLN A 148 1.88 2.23 5.68
CA GLN A 148 2.48 1.74 6.92
C GLN A 148 1.95 2.55 8.10
N ARG A 149 1.94 2.00 9.29
CA ARG A 149 1.59 2.76 10.50
C ARG A 149 2.58 3.89 10.74
N LEU A 150 2.08 5.05 11.14
CA LEU A 150 2.83 6.27 11.36
C LEU A 150 2.72 6.75 12.81
N GLY A 151 3.58 7.70 13.18
CA GLY A 151 3.54 8.42 14.44
C GLY A 151 3.43 7.49 15.65
N ILE A 152 2.52 7.79 16.55
CA ILE A 152 2.33 7.01 17.79
C ILE A 152 1.86 5.56 17.50
N PHE A 153 1.14 5.31 16.42
CA PHE A 153 0.67 3.97 16.07
C PHE A 153 1.77 3.10 15.50
N GLY A 154 2.74 3.69 14.78
CA GLY A 154 3.84 2.98 14.17
C GLY A 154 5.11 2.89 15.02
N TYR A 155 5.34 3.86 15.92
CA TYR A 155 6.66 4.02 16.53
C TYR A 155 6.65 4.20 18.05
N PHE A 156 5.50 4.02 18.70
CA PHE A 156 5.37 4.14 20.15
C PHE A 156 6.11 3.01 20.88
N ALA A 157 7.04 3.39 21.74
CA ALA A 157 7.78 2.47 22.60
C ALA A 157 7.39 2.69 24.06
N LEU A 158 7.00 1.61 24.74
CA LEU A 158 6.57 1.65 26.14
C LEU A 158 7.09 0.44 26.90
N PRO A 159 7.64 0.60 28.12
CA PRO A 159 8.14 -0.50 28.91
C PRO A 159 7.12 -1.62 29.16
N GLN A 160 5.84 -1.29 29.32
CA GLN A 160 4.75 -2.25 29.49
C GLN A 160 4.57 -3.13 28.25
N LEU A 161 4.58 -2.53 27.06
CA LEU A 161 4.51 -3.28 25.80
C LEU A 161 5.74 -4.17 25.60
N THR A 162 6.93 -3.65 25.96
CA THR A 162 8.16 -4.44 25.91
C THR A 162 8.08 -5.64 26.87
N LYS A 163 7.54 -5.46 28.06
CA LYS A 163 7.35 -6.57 29.02
C LYS A 163 6.35 -7.60 28.50
N GLU A 164 5.30 -7.17 27.80
CA GLU A 164 4.25 -8.04 27.27
C GLU A 164 4.73 -8.90 26.09
N GLN A 165 5.50 -8.33 25.17
CA GLN A 165 5.80 -8.96 23.88
C GLN A 165 7.29 -9.05 23.53
N GLY A 166 8.18 -8.74 24.48
CA GLY A 166 9.63 -8.81 24.31
C GLY A 166 10.27 -7.59 23.65
N HIS A 167 9.49 -6.77 22.97
CA HIS A 167 9.91 -5.53 22.30
C HIS A 167 8.76 -4.54 22.20
N SER A 168 9.07 -3.27 21.91
CA SER A 168 8.09 -2.25 21.54
C SER A 168 8.70 -1.21 20.61
N GLY A 169 7.86 -0.49 19.86
CA GLY A 169 8.30 0.43 18.83
C GLY A 169 8.57 -0.24 17.47
N ASN A 170 8.86 0.57 16.47
CA ASN A 170 9.20 0.13 15.10
C ASN A 170 8.11 -0.72 14.39
N TYR A 171 6.84 -0.61 14.81
CA TYR A 171 5.74 -1.35 14.17
C TYR A 171 5.57 -0.93 12.69
N GLY A 172 5.75 0.37 12.36
CA GLY A 172 5.73 0.84 10.99
C GLY A 172 6.84 0.22 10.12
N LEU A 173 8.04 0.00 10.69
CA LEU A 173 9.11 -0.71 9.99
C LEU A 173 8.77 -2.21 9.82
N MET A 174 8.13 -2.82 10.81
CA MET A 174 7.63 -4.19 10.69
C MET A 174 6.55 -4.30 9.62
N ASP A 175 5.72 -3.28 9.44
CA ASP A 175 4.73 -3.19 8.36
C ASP A 175 5.39 -3.20 6.99
N GLN A 176 6.48 -2.46 6.80
CA GLN A 176 7.27 -2.47 5.56
C GLN A 176 7.81 -3.87 5.27
N ILE A 177 8.37 -4.56 6.28
CA ILE A 177 8.87 -5.94 6.13
C ILE A 177 7.74 -6.90 5.77
N ALA A 178 6.57 -6.76 6.41
CA ALA A 178 5.40 -7.58 6.09
C ALA A 178 4.90 -7.34 4.65
N ALA A 179 4.88 -6.08 4.21
CA ALA A 179 4.53 -5.73 2.84
C ALA A 179 5.51 -6.32 1.81
N LEU A 180 6.83 -6.24 2.07
CA LEU A 180 7.83 -6.87 1.21
C LEU A 180 7.65 -8.39 1.14
N SER A 181 7.35 -9.04 2.27
CA SER A 181 7.06 -10.48 2.30
C SER A 181 5.77 -10.83 1.53
N TRP A 182 4.76 -9.95 1.55
CA TRP A 182 3.55 -10.11 0.75
C TRP A 182 3.86 -9.94 -0.75
N ILE A 183 4.66 -8.94 -1.11
CA ILE A 183 5.08 -8.66 -2.49
C ILE A 183 5.83 -9.86 -3.05
N GLU A 184 6.82 -10.39 -2.34
CA GLU A 184 7.58 -11.57 -2.74
C GLU A 184 6.67 -12.74 -3.14
N LYS A 185 5.62 -13.01 -2.37
CA LYS A 185 4.69 -14.11 -2.62
C LYS A 185 3.71 -13.85 -3.77
N ASN A 186 3.28 -12.60 -3.96
CA ASN A 186 2.12 -12.30 -4.80
C ASN A 186 2.45 -11.59 -6.11
N ILE A 187 3.59 -10.85 -6.18
CA ILE A 187 3.83 -9.90 -7.28
C ILE A 187 3.96 -10.56 -8.65
N SER A 188 4.32 -11.83 -8.69
CA SER A 188 4.39 -12.59 -9.94
C SER A 188 3.04 -12.68 -10.65
N ALA A 189 1.93 -12.71 -9.92
CA ALA A 189 0.59 -12.66 -10.51
C ALA A 189 0.32 -11.34 -11.23
N PHE A 190 0.95 -10.25 -10.78
CA PHE A 190 0.86 -8.92 -11.36
C PHE A 190 1.93 -8.64 -12.43
N GLY A 191 2.67 -9.65 -12.86
CA GLY A 191 3.70 -9.52 -13.89
C GLY A 191 5.08 -9.10 -13.37
N GLY A 192 5.24 -8.91 -12.05
CA GLY A 192 6.50 -8.58 -11.42
C GLY A 192 7.42 -9.78 -11.18
N ASP A 193 8.71 -9.53 -11.12
CA ASP A 193 9.73 -10.49 -10.73
C ASP A 193 10.13 -10.22 -9.27
N PRO A 194 9.85 -11.15 -8.33
CA PRO A 194 10.20 -10.94 -6.92
C PRO A 194 11.71 -10.90 -6.68
N GLY A 195 12.53 -11.27 -7.65
CA GLY A 195 14.00 -11.23 -7.58
C GLY A 195 14.64 -9.96 -8.16
N GLN A 196 13.84 -9.04 -8.68
CA GLN A 196 14.31 -7.81 -9.33
C GLN A 196 13.58 -6.56 -8.87
#